data_949add19622664f21ad4387e6619318f
#
_entry.id   949add19622664f21ad4387e6619318f
#
_cell.length_a   1.000
_cell.length_b   1.000
_cell.length_c   1.000
_cell.angle_alpha   90.00
_cell.angle_beta   90.00
_cell.angle_gamma   90.00
#
_symmetry.space_group_name_H-M   'P 1'
#
loop_
_entity.id
_entity.type
_entity.pdbx_description
1 polymer ?
#
loop_
_entity_poly.entity_id
_entity_poly.type
_entity_poly.pdbx_seq_one_letter_code
_entity_poly.pdbx_strand_id
1 'polypeptide(L)'
;ATEEVPEPETEEAPDVLKSLGIEIPEKDIDFTALKEENSDVYAWIYVPGTNVDYPVLQHPTDDAYYLEHNMDGSKGLPGCIYTESVNTKDFTDPNTVLYGHNMKNGSMFASLHNFEDQQVFEENPYFYIYTEDKTYVYEIFAAYKYNAIHLIYNFDLDNPEIFQNYLDQIFEVR
;
A
#
# COMPACT_ATOMS: atom_id res chain seq x y z
N ALA A 1 -15.85 -2.98 46.82
CA ALA A 1 -15.87 -1.87 45.88
C ALA A 1 -14.71 -2.12 44.89
N THR A 2 -15.04 -2.59 43.69
CA THR A 2 -14.12 -2.69 42.55
C THR A 2 -14.12 -1.33 41.89
N GLU A 3 -12.98 -0.64 41.90
CA GLU A 3 -12.74 0.55 41.09
C GLU A 3 -12.72 0.10 39.62
N GLU A 4 -13.66 0.54 38.84
CA GLU A 4 -13.58 0.50 37.37
C GLU A 4 -12.46 1.46 36.92
N VAL A 5 -11.42 0.90 36.33
CA VAL A 5 -10.42 1.66 35.61
C VAL A 5 -11.09 2.16 34.33
N PRO A 6 -11.16 3.48 34.06
CA PRO A 6 -11.73 3.96 32.82
C PRO A 6 -10.92 3.43 31.64
N GLU A 7 -11.58 2.82 30.66
CA GLU A 7 -10.96 2.51 29.37
C GLU A 7 -10.46 3.81 28.73
N PRO A 8 -9.26 3.80 28.11
CA PRO A 8 -8.76 4.98 27.41
C PRO A 8 -9.74 5.34 26.27
N GLU A 9 -10.23 6.58 26.29
CA GLU A 9 -10.99 7.13 25.16
C GLU A 9 -10.09 7.03 23.92
N THR A 10 -10.43 6.15 22.99
CA THR A 10 -9.80 6.10 21.66
C THR A 10 -10.28 7.31 20.88
N GLU A 11 -9.39 8.30 20.67
CA GLU A 11 -9.65 9.38 19.72
C GLU A 11 -10.02 8.77 18.36
N GLU A 12 -11.12 9.22 17.77
CA GLU A 12 -11.52 8.74 16.45
C GLU A 12 -10.48 9.14 15.41
N ALA A 13 -10.07 8.21 14.54
CA ALA A 13 -9.03 8.42 13.52
C ALA A 13 -9.18 9.70 12.69
N PRO A 14 -10.39 10.18 12.31
CA PRO A 14 -10.59 11.45 11.62
C PRO A 14 -10.10 12.68 12.39
N ASP A 15 -10.21 12.69 13.70
CA ASP A 15 -9.75 13.81 14.53
C ASP A 15 -8.23 13.86 14.62
N VAL A 16 -7.56 12.72 14.62
CA VAL A 16 -6.10 12.63 14.59
C VAL A 16 -5.55 13.18 13.27
N LEU A 17 -6.07 12.77 12.13
CA LEU A 17 -5.64 13.24 10.81
C LEU A 17 -5.83 14.76 10.68
N LYS A 18 -6.96 15.27 11.13
CA LYS A 18 -7.24 16.71 11.13
C LYS A 18 -6.28 17.48 12.02
N SER A 19 -5.92 16.95 13.18
CA SER A 19 -4.94 17.57 14.09
C SER A 19 -3.55 17.64 13.48
N LEU A 20 -3.21 16.67 12.61
CA LEU A 20 -1.96 16.61 11.86
C LEU A 20 -2.00 17.44 10.55
N GLY A 21 -3.16 18.04 10.21
CA GLY A 21 -3.35 18.80 8.97
C GLY A 21 -3.36 17.92 7.71
N ILE A 22 -3.68 16.63 7.86
CA ILE A 22 -3.74 15.67 6.75
C ILE A 22 -5.15 15.70 6.18
N GLU A 23 -5.27 16.08 4.91
CA GLU A 23 -6.50 16.00 4.13
C GLU A 23 -6.46 14.77 3.23
N ILE A 24 -7.46 13.89 3.38
CA ILE A 24 -7.58 12.72 2.51
C ILE A 24 -8.20 13.19 1.18
N PRO A 25 -7.53 12.98 0.03
CA PRO A 25 -8.11 13.28 -1.27
C PRO A 25 -9.41 12.50 -1.50
N GLU A 26 -10.48 13.20 -1.82
CA GLU A 26 -11.73 12.54 -2.20
C GLU A 26 -11.56 11.86 -3.56
N LYS A 27 -11.97 10.57 -3.63
CA LYS A 27 -12.00 9.79 -4.86
C LYS A 27 -13.34 9.08 -4.97
N ASP A 28 -13.96 9.24 -6.13
CA ASP A 28 -15.17 8.51 -6.50
C ASP A 28 -14.75 7.18 -7.14
N ILE A 29 -14.58 6.14 -6.31
CA ILE A 29 -14.15 4.81 -6.75
C ILE A 29 -15.36 3.88 -6.69
N ASP A 30 -15.86 3.48 -7.85
CA ASP A 30 -16.95 2.51 -7.97
C ASP A 30 -16.42 1.08 -7.83
N PHE A 31 -16.26 0.62 -6.58
CA PHE A 31 -15.84 -0.75 -6.30
C PHE A 31 -16.82 -1.80 -6.82
N THR A 32 -18.10 -1.48 -6.95
CA THR A 32 -19.08 -2.40 -7.51
C THR A 32 -18.76 -2.66 -8.98
N ALA A 33 -18.61 -1.60 -9.78
CA ALA A 33 -18.24 -1.72 -11.18
C ALA A 33 -16.88 -2.40 -11.37
N LEU A 34 -15.87 -2.06 -10.54
CA LEU A 34 -14.56 -2.68 -10.58
C LEU A 34 -14.62 -4.19 -10.31
N LYS A 35 -15.41 -4.63 -9.32
CA LYS A 35 -15.59 -6.04 -9.00
C LYS A 35 -16.45 -6.81 -10.00
N GLU A 36 -17.33 -6.12 -10.73
CA GLU A 36 -18.03 -6.71 -11.87
C GLU A 36 -17.06 -7.02 -13.01
N GLU A 37 -16.05 -6.18 -13.24
CA GLU A 37 -15.00 -6.42 -14.22
C GLU A 37 -14.00 -7.50 -13.74
N ASN A 38 -13.55 -7.42 -12.49
CA ASN A 38 -12.65 -8.40 -11.87
C ASN A 38 -12.90 -8.48 -10.36
N SER A 39 -13.45 -9.62 -9.91
CA SER A 39 -13.79 -9.85 -8.49
C SER A 39 -12.60 -9.87 -7.53
N ASP A 40 -11.38 -9.93 -8.04
CA ASP A 40 -10.15 -9.93 -7.25
C ASP A 40 -9.73 -8.51 -6.81
N VAL A 41 -10.36 -7.45 -7.35
CA VAL A 41 -10.18 -6.07 -6.89
C VAL A 41 -10.70 -5.94 -5.47
N TYR A 42 -9.88 -5.42 -4.56
CA TYR A 42 -10.27 -5.23 -3.16
C TYR A 42 -9.87 -3.88 -2.58
N ALA A 43 -8.98 -3.14 -3.27
CA ALA A 43 -8.54 -1.83 -2.84
C ALA A 43 -8.15 -0.96 -4.05
N TRP A 44 -7.82 0.29 -3.77
CA TRP A 44 -7.28 1.24 -4.72
C TRP A 44 -6.12 1.98 -4.09
N ILE A 45 -4.99 2.08 -4.79
CA ILE A 45 -3.83 2.84 -4.34
C ILE A 45 -3.73 4.19 -5.06
N TYR A 46 -3.46 5.25 -4.30
CA TYR A 46 -3.13 6.56 -4.84
C TYR A 46 -1.89 7.13 -4.15
N VAL A 47 -0.88 7.51 -4.94
CA VAL A 47 0.37 8.11 -4.48
C VAL A 47 0.54 9.48 -5.11
N PRO A 48 0.27 10.58 -4.39
CA PRO A 48 0.50 11.94 -4.87
C PRO A 48 1.93 12.17 -5.36
N GLY A 49 2.12 13.06 -6.32
CA GLY A 49 3.44 13.32 -6.92
C GLY A 49 3.88 12.26 -7.94
N THR A 50 3.04 11.24 -8.19
CA THR A 50 3.32 10.15 -9.15
C THR A 50 2.11 9.88 -10.05
N ASN A 51 2.27 8.91 -10.99
CA ASN A 51 1.17 8.39 -11.80
C ASN A 51 0.47 7.18 -11.15
N VAL A 52 0.82 6.84 -9.90
CA VAL A 52 0.22 5.69 -9.21
C VAL A 52 -1.19 6.05 -8.74
N ASP A 53 -2.17 5.54 -9.47
CA ASP A 53 -3.60 5.71 -9.23
C ASP A 53 -4.35 4.52 -9.86
N TYR A 54 -4.34 3.38 -9.15
CA TYR A 54 -4.70 2.07 -9.70
C TYR A 54 -5.51 1.21 -8.74
N PRO A 55 -6.37 0.30 -9.26
CA PRO A 55 -6.92 -0.77 -8.44
C PRO A 55 -5.83 -1.72 -7.95
N VAL A 56 -6.06 -2.29 -6.78
CA VAL A 56 -5.22 -3.33 -6.17
C VAL A 56 -5.98 -4.65 -6.17
N LEU A 57 -5.33 -5.69 -6.69
CA LEU A 57 -5.90 -7.02 -6.85
C LEU A 57 -5.14 -8.05 -6.01
N GLN A 58 -5.82 -9.15 -5.70
CA GLN A 58 -5.18 -10.32 -5.10
C GLN A 58 -5.82 -11.58 -5.65
N HIS A 59 -5.05 -12.34 -6.45
CA HIS A 59 -5.53 -13.60 -7.00
C HIS A 59 -5.65 -14.67 -5.88
N PRO A 60 -6.72 -15.48 -5.86
CA PRO A 60 -6.98 -16.36 -4.72
C PRO A 60 -6.01 -17.53 -4.57
N THR A 61 -5.29 -17.91 -5.62
CA THR A 61 -4.46 -19.14 -5.63
C THR A 61 -3.14 -19.03 -6.40
N ASP A 62 -2.88 -17.93 -7.09
CA ASP A 62 -1.64 -17.72 -7.87
C ASP A 62 -1.09 -16.32 -7.57
N ASP A 63 -0.10 -16.28 -6.69
CA ASP A 63 0.49 -15.03 -6.22
C ASP A 63 1.20 -14.22 -7.32
N ALA A 64 1.59 -14.84 -8.42
CA ALA A 64 2.24 -14.19 -9.55
C ALA A 64 1.28 -13.86 -10.72
N TYR A 65 -0.02 -14.18 -10.60
CA TYR A 65 -0.97 -14.06 -11.69
C TYR A 65 -0.98 -12.66 -12.29
N TYR A 66 -1.14 -11.63 -11.48
CA TYR A 66 -1.25 -10.24 -11.90
C TYR A 66 0.07 -9.59 -12.30
N LEU A 67 1.19 -10.30 -12.15
CA LEU A 67 2.45 -9.88 -12.77
C LEU A 67 2.38 -9.94 -14.30
N GLU A 68 1.64 -10.93 -14.84
CA GLU A 68 1.54 -11.17 -16.29
C GLU A 68 0.10 -11.07 -16.84
N HIS A 69 -0.89 -10.71 -16.03
CA HIS A 69 -2.28 -10.60 -16.46
C HIS A 69 -2.85 -9.22 -16.12
N ASN A 70 -3.57 -8.65 -17.07
CA ASN A 70 -4.29 -7.40 -16.92
C ASN A 70 -5.62 -7.59 -16.18
N MET A 71 -6.28 -6.51 -15.85
CA MET A 71 -7.53 -6.51 -15.10
C MET A 71 -8.66 -7.29 -15.82
N ASP A 72 -8.69 -7.25 -17.15
CA ASP A 72 -9.62 -8.01 -17.99
C ASP A 72 -9.28 -9.51 -18.15
N GLY A 73 -8.24 -9.98 -17.45
CA GLY A 73 -7.74 -11.36 -17.53
C GLY A 73 -6.87 -11.65 -18.76
N SER A 74 -6.63 -10.69 -19.64
CA SER A 74 -5.73 -10.87 -20.78
C SER A 74 -4.28 -11.00 -20.33
N LYS A 75 -3.52 -11.92 -20.94
CA LYS A 75 -2.11 -12.12 -20.63
C LYS A 75 -1.24 -11.05 -21.30
N GLY A 76 -0.32 -10.47 -20.54
CA GLY A 76 0.68 -9.52 -21.02
C GLY A 76 0.85 -8.32 -20.11
N LEU A 77 1.69 -7.39 -20.56
CA LEU A 77 1.91 -6.12 -19.86
C LEU A 77 0.75 -5.13 -20.10
N PRO A 78 0.50 -4.22 -19.15
CA PRO A 78 1.33 -3.91 -17.99
C PRO A 78 1.09 -4.75 -16.73
N GLY A 79 0.18 -5.72 -16.72
CA GLY A 79 -0.27 -6.39 -15.51
C GLY A 79 -1.09 -5.47 -14.61
N CYS A 80 -1.16 -5.80 -13.32
CA CYS A 80 -1.87 -4.99 -12.32
C CYS A 80 -0.97 -4.63 -11.14
N ILE A 81 -1.46 -3.75 -10.27
CA ILE A 81 -0.93 -3.64 -8.91
C ILE A 81 -1.60 -4.71 -8.07
N TYR A 82 -0.82 -5.49 -7.33
CA TYR A 82 -1.34 -6.64 -6.62
C TYR A 82 -0.60 -6.94 -5.32
N THR A 83 -1.22 -7.75 -4.48
CA THR A 83 -0.62 -8.35 -3.29
C THR A 83 -0.64 -9.88 -3.42
N GLU A 84 0.26 -10.55 -2.70
CA GLU A 84 0.27 -12.02 -2.58
C GLU A 84 -0.72 -12.49 -1.51
N SER A 85 -1.16 -13.75 -1.60
CA SER A 85 -2.17 -14.34 -0.72
C SER A 85 -1.73 -14.46 0.75
N VAL A 86 -0.44 -14.32 1.03
CA VAL A 86 0.11 -14.27 2.39
C VAL A 86 -0.34 -13.02 3.15
N ASN A 87 -0.62 -11.92 2.45
CA ASN A 87 -1.18 -10.72 3.05
C ASN A 87 -2.71 -10.78 3.11
N THR A 88 -3.27 -10.32 4.22
CA THR A 88 -4.71 -10.10 4.36
C THR A 88 -5.18 -8.91 3.52
N LYS A 89 -6.46 -8.94 3.11
CA LYS A 89 -7.04 -7.86 2.29
C LYS A 89 -7.48 -6.63 3.09
N ASP A 90 -7.35 -6.68 4.41
CA ASP A 90 -7.77 -5.62 5.33
C ASP A 90 -6.62 -4.72 5.80
N PHE A 91 -5.40 -4.96 5.28
CA PHE A 91 -4.19 -4.18 5.61
C PHE A 91 -3.85 -4.15 7.11
N THR A 92 -4.18 -5.20 7.85
CA THR A 92 -3.87 -5.33 9.29
C THR A 92 -2.57 -6.07 9.57
N ASP A 93 -1.94 -6.64 8.55
CA ASP A 93 -0.63 -7.29 8.70
C ASP A 93 0.45 -6.29 9.14
N PRO A 94 1.47 -6.72 9.88
CA PRO A 94 2.63 -5.87 10.22
C PRO A 94 3.34 -5.31 9.00
N ASN A 95 3.27 -6.02 7.87
CA ASN A 95 3.82 -5.60 6.59
C ASN A 95 2.96 -6.13 5.44
N THR A 96 2.48 -5.22 4.61
CA THR A 96 1.78 -5.54 3.36
C THR A 96 2.63 -5.12 2.17
N VAL A 97 2.93 -6.06 1.28
CA VAL A 97 3.73 -5.77 0.08
C VAL A 97 2.84 -5.68 -1.15
N LEU A 98 2.89 -4.52 -1.80
CA LEU A 98 2.25 -4.29 -3.08
C LEU A 98 3.29 -4.38 -4.20
N TYR A 99 2.97 -5.12 -5.24
CA TYR A 99 3.80 -5.33 -6.42
C TYR A 99 3.23 -4.60 -7.62
N GLY A 100 4.11 -4.15 -8.50
CA GLY A 100 3.73 -3.52 -9.77
C GLY A 100 4.93 -3.36 -10.67
N HIS A 101 4.72 -3.43 -11.99
CA HIS A 101 5.81 -3.28 -12.94
C HIS A 101 6.44 -1.88 -12.92
N ASN A 102 7.75 -1.85 -13.18
CA ASN A 102 8.51 -0.64 -13.49
C ASN A 102 8.52 -0.44 -15.02
N MET A 103 7.46 0.19 -15.54
CA MET A 103 7.24 0.33 -16.99
C MET A 103 8.04 1.47 -17.59
N LYS A 104 8.65 1.25 -18.76
CA LYS A 104 9.44 2.29 -19.47
C LYS A 104 8.64 3.54 -19.84
N ASN A 105 7.33 3.44 -19.96
CA ASN A 105 6.42 4.56 -20.26
C ASN A 105 5.99 5.36 -19.01
N GLY A 106 6.51 5.03 -17.83
CA GLY A 106 6.19 5.72 -16.59
C GLY A 106 4.89 5.27 -15.91
N SER A 107 4.20 4.26 -16.45
CA SER A 107 3.02 3.68 -15.82
C SER A 107 3.35 2.67 -14.74
N MET A 108 2.36 2.18 -14.06
CA MET A 108 2.42 1.30 -12.91
C MET A 108 3.30 1.90 -11.80
N PHE A 109 4.26 1.17 -11.22
CA PHE A 109 5.15 1.69 -10.18
C PHE A 109 6.39 2.44 -10.71
N ALA A 110 6.53 2.60 -12.03
CA ALA A 110 7.67 3.31 -12.59
C ALA A 110 7.78 4.76 -12.10
N SER A 111 6.66 5.45 -11.92
CA SER A 111 6.66 6.84 -11.44
C SER A 111 7.03 6.99 -9.95
N LEU A 112 7.13 5.90 -9.18
CA LEU A 112 7.71 5.96 -7.83
C LEU A 112 9.16 6.44 -7.82
N HIS A 113 9.88 6.32 -8.96
CA HIS A 113 11.19 6.95 -9.13
C HIS A 113 11.17 8.48 -8.96
N ASN A 114 10.01 9.13 -9.04
CA ASN A 114 9.89 10.57 -8.74
C ASN A 114 10.36 10.88 -7.32
N PHE A 115 10.26 9.95 -6.39
CA PHE A 115 10.74 10.09 -5.00
C PHE A 115 12.26 10.04 -4.85
N GLU A 116 13.03 9.81 -5.93
CA GLU A 116 14.48 10.06 -5.96
C GLU A 116 14.79 11.57 -5.88
N ASP A 117 13.80 12.44 -6.21
CA ASP A 117 13.85 13.88 -5.99
C ASP A 117 13.38 14.19 -4.58
N GLN A 118 14.28 14.80 -3.78
CA GLN A 118 14.00 15.13 -2.39
C GLN A 118 12.82 16.09 -2.24
N GLN A 119 12.63 17.04 -3.17
CA GLN A 119 11.50 17.96 -3.12
C GLN A 119 10.17 17.20 -3.29
N VAL A 120 10.10 16.26 -4.23
CA VAL A 120 8.91 15.42 -4.42
C VAL A 120 8.60 14.61 -3.17
N PHE A 121 9.63 14.04 -2.53
CA PHE A 121 9.49 13.28 -1.28
C PHE A 121 8.95 14.15 -0.14
N GLU A 122 9.47 15.35 0.04
CA GLU A 122 9.06 16.28 1.09
C GLU A 122 7.65 16.86 0.86
N GLU A 123 7.28 17.13 -0.40
CA GLU A 123 5.98 17.69 -0.76
C GLU A 123 4.84 16.66 -0.75
N ASN A 124 5.16 15.34 -0.85
CA ASN A 124 4.19 14.26 -0.93
C ASN A 124 4.46 13.19 0.14
N PRO A 125 4.35 13.55 1.44
CA PRO A 125 4.73 12.64 2.52
C PRO A 125 3.76 11.48 2.76
N TYR A 126 2.60 11.46 2.10
CA TYR A 126 1.56 10.45 2.33
C TYR A 126 1.11 9.79 1.04
N PHE A 127 0.71 8.50 1.15
CA PHE A 127 -0.09 7.82 0.14
C PHE A 127 -1.35 7.21 0.77
N TYR A 128 -2.27 6.83 -0.09
CA TYR A 128 -3.62 6.45 0.34
C TYR A 128 -4.00 5.11 -0.25
N ILE A 129 -4.62 4.27 0.59
CA ILE A 129 -5.28 3.03 0.19
C ILE A 129 -6.75 3.17 0.51
N TYR A 130 -7.58 3.12 -0.53
CA TYR A 130 -9.03 3.15 -0.40
C TYR A 130 -9.57 1.72 -0.48
N THR A 131 -10.51 1.40 0.39
CA THR A 131 -11.31 0.18 0.37
C THR A 131 -12.79 0.57 0.34
N GLU A 132 -13.71 -0.40 0.25
CA GLU A 132 -15.14 -0.09 0.29
C GLU A 132 -15.57 0.60 1.59
N ASP A 133 -14.92 0.27 2.70
CA ASP A 133 -15.35 0.71 4.04
C ASP A 133 -14.50 1.83 4.63
N LYS A 134 -13.25 1.97 4.21
CA LYS A 134 -12.28 2.87 4.87
C LYS A 134 -11.20 3.34 3.90
N THR A 135 -10.54 4.42 4.31
CA THR A 135 -9.31 4.91 3.68
C THR A 135 -8.17 4.83 4.68
N TYR A 136 -7.08 4.20 4.27
CA TYR A 136 -5.84 4.17 5.03
C TYR A 136 -4.91 5.26 4.54
N VAL A 137 -4.28 5.96 5.48
CA VAL A 137 -3.27 6.98 5.22
C VAL A 137 -1.93 6.45 5.71
N TYR A 138 -0.98 6.36 4.80
CA TYR A 138 0.37 5.89 5.10
C TYR A 138 1.38 7.02 4.92
N GLU A 139 2.28 7.18 5.88
CA GLU A 139 3.42 8.09 5.75
C GLU A 139 4.56 7.41 4.99
N ILE A 140 5.11 8.10 3.98
CA ILE A 140 6.27 7.63 3.22
C ILE A 140 7.52 8.01 4.02
N PHE A 141 8.17 7.04 4.63
CA PHE A 141 9.38 7.28 5.43
C PHE A 141 10.68 6.92 4.69
N ALA A 142 10.59 6.18 3.58
CA ALA A 142 11.74 5.82 2.77
C ALA A 142 11.36 5.53 1.31
N ALA A 143 12.25 5.91 0.37
CA ALA A 143 12.20 5.52 -1.03
C ALA A 143 13.62 5.22 -1.50
N TYR A 144 13.93 3.96 -1.83
CA TYR A 144 15.29 3.54 -2.19
C TYR A 144 15.27 2.35 -3.14
N LYS A 145 16.39 2.15 -3.85
CA LYS A 145 16.57 0.98 -4.70
C LYS A 145 17.02 -0.22 -3.87
N TYR A 146 16.31 -1.31 -3.99
CA TYR A 146 16.63 -2.55 -3.31
C TYR A 146 16.79 -3.72 -4.30
N ASN A 147 17.38 -4.82 -3.83
CA ASN A 147 17.48 -6.03 -4.65
C ASN A 147 16.11 -6.76 -4.71
N ALA A 148 15.99 -7.73 -5.63
CA ALA A 148 14.77 -8.51 -5.82
C ALA A 148 14.57 -9.61 -4.75
N ILE A 149 14.84 -9.31 -3.48
CA ILE A 149 14.55 -10.22 -2.36
C ILE A 149 13.09 -10.03 -1.97
N HIS A 150 12.34 -11.12 -1.95
CA HIS A 150 10.98 -11.11 -1.42
C HIS A 150 11.01 -10.88 0.10
N LEU A 151 10.62 -9.68 0.53
CA LEU A 151 10.69 -9.26 1.93
C LEU A 151 9.89 -10.18 2.85
N ILE A 152 8.65 -10.52 2.47
CA ILE A 152 7.72 -11.32 3.27
C ILE A 152 8.30 -12.70 3.60
N TYR A 153 9.02 -13.31 2.65
CA TYR A 153 9.56 -14.68 2.83
C TYR A 153 10.94 -14.73 3.48
N ASN A 154 11.61 -13.59 3.62
CA ASN A 154 12.97 -13.55 4.17
C ASN A 154 13.05 -12.99 5.59
N PHE A 155 11.99 -12.35 6.07
CA PHE A 155 11.93 -11.77 7.40
C PHE A 155 10.65 -12.22 8.13
N ASP A 156 10.79 -12.73 9.34
CA ASP A 156 9.67 -12.96 10.26
C ASP A 156 9.26 -11.62 10.90
N LEU A 157 8.45 -10.85 10.17
CA LEU A 157 8.04 -9.50 10.60
C LEU A 157 6.99 -9.52 11.73
N ASP A 158 6.44 -10.68 12.08
CA ASP A 158 5.64 -10.87 13.29
C ASP A 158 6.52 -10.89 14.55
N ASN A 159 7.83 -11.13 14.39
CA ASN A 159 8.79 -11.02 15.48
C ASN A 159 9.23 -9.56 15.67
N PRO A 160 8.91 -8.91 16.82
CA PRO A 160 9.20 -7.49 17.04
C PRO A 160 10.69 -7.11 16.93
N GLU A 161 11.60 -8.00 17.32
CA GLU A 161 13.05 -7.74 17.24
C GLU A 161 13.52 -7.77 15.78
N ILE A 162 13.06 -8.75 14.99
CA ILE A 162 13.38 -8.83 13.56
C ILE A 162 12.80 -7.65 12.82
N PHE A 163 11.55 -7.27 13.13
CA PHE A 163 10.89 -6.13 12.53
C PHE A 163 11.61 -4.82 12.84
N GLN A 164 12.01 -4.59 14.10
CA GLN A 164 12.78 -3.40 14.48
C GLN A 164 14.14 -3.35 13.75
N ASN A 165 14.88 -4.45 13.70
CA ASN A 165 16.14 -4.52 12.96
C ASN A 165 15.96 -4.24 11.46
N TYR A 166 14.85 -4.70 10.86
CA TYR A 166 14.52 -4.40 9.48
C TYR A 166 14.25 -2.91 9.26
N LEU A 167 13.47 -2.27 10.13
CA LEU A 167 13.23 -0.82 10.08
C LEU A 167 14.53 -0.03 10.24
N ASP A 168 15.39 -0.40 11.19
CA ASP A 168 16.67 0.27 11.43
C ASP A 168 17.56 0.25 10.17
N GLN A 169 17.60 -0.89 9.44
CA GLN A 169 18.33 -1.00 8.17
C GLN A 169 17.76 -0.06 7.10
N ILE A 170 16.43 0.09 7.01
CA ILE A 170 15.81 1.04 6.08
C ILE A 170 16.19 2.47 6.45
N PHE A 171 16.15 2.83 7.72
CA PHE A 171 16.51 4.17 8.18
C PHE A 171 17.98 4.54 7.92
N GLU A 172 18.87 3.55 7.80
CA GLU A 172 20.27 3.79 7.44
C GLU A 172 20.48 4.09 5.93
N VAL A 173 19.58 3.65 5.04
CA VAL A 173 19.75 3.73 3.57
C VAL A 173 18.78 4.67 2.87
N ARG A 174 17.86 5.31 3.61
CA ARG A 174 16.86 6.23 3.06
C ARG A 174 17.44 7.58 2.63
#